data_a65f40bc4eb3726842b643c8b2de539e
#
_entry.id   a65f40bc4eb3726842b643c8b2de539e
#
_cell.length_a   1.000
_cell.length_b   1.000
_cell.length_c   1.000
_cell.angle_alpha   90.00
_cell.angle_beta   90.00
_cell.angle_gamma   90.00
#
_symmetry.space_group_name_H-M   'P 1'
#
loop_
_entity.id
_entity.type
_entity.pdbx_description
1 polymer ?
#
loop_
_entity_poly.entity_id
_entity_poly.type
_entity_poly.pdbx_seq_one_letter_code
_entity_poly.pdbx_strand_id
1 'polypeptide(L)'
;RLECRYALRVLWALRDGHPQTFRLLQDSVGGITPNTLNTRIKELREAGLLDHGNDGYTVTASGADLLKRLNDVQAFATRWVAGRAKKQA
;
A
#
# COMPACT_ATOMS: atom_id res chain seq x y z
N ARG A 1 -11.66 -5.16 -5.03
CA ARG A 1 -11.11 -6.04 -4.07
C ARG A 1 -9.72 -6.49 -4.39
N LEU A 2 -9.51 -7.26 -5.45
CA LEU A 2 -8.16 -7.51 -5.92
C LEU A 2 -7.46 -6.18 -6.25
N GLU A 3 -8.21 -5.27 -6.83
CA GLU A 3 -7.72 -3.94 -7.16
C GLU A 3 -7.27 -3.18 -5.91
N CYS A 4 -8.05 -3.24 -4.85
CA CYS A 4 -7.70 -2.59 -3.58
C CYS A 4 -6.45 -3.21 -2.97
N ARG A 5 -6.27 -4.53 -3.12
CA ARG A 5 -5.07 -5.19 -2.63
C ARG A 5 -3.81 -4.65 -3.29
N TYR A 6 -3.85 -4.51 -4.61
CA TYR A 6 -2.68 -3.99 -5.32
C TYR A 6 -2.40 -2.54 -4.96
N ALA A 7 -3.45 -1.74 -4.81
CA ALA A 7 -3.28 -0.34 -4.39
C ALA A 7 -2.61 -0.26 -3.02
N LEU A 8 -3.06 -1.08 -2.07
CA LEU A 8 -2.48 -1.11 -0.74
C LEU A 8 -1.04 -1.61 -0.76
N ARG A 9 -0.74 -2.59 -1.61
CA ARG A 9 0.63 -3.08 -1.74
C ARG A 9 1.57 -2.01 -2.29
N VAL A 10 1.10 -1.23 -3.25
CA VAL A 10 1.88 -0.12 -3.80
C VAL A 10 2.19 0.89 -2.71
N LEU A 11 1.18 1.30 -1.94
CA LEU A 11 1.37 2.23 -0.83
C LEU A 11 2.32 1.65 0.22
N TRP A 12 2.15 0.37 0.53
CA TRP A 12 3.00 -0.29 1.51
C TRP A 12 4.46 -0.32 1.08
N ALA A 13 4.72 -0.53 -0.21
CA ALA A 13 6.06 -0.54 -0.75
C ALA A 13 6.75 0.82 -0.59
N LEU A 14 5.97 1.89 -0.49
CA LEU A 14 6.48 3.26 -0.34
C LEU A 14 6.41 3.77 1.09
N ARG A 15 6.11 2.90 2.05
CA ARG A 15 5.90 3.31 3.45
C ARG A 15 7.12 3.97 4.09
N ASP A 16 8.29 3.65 3.59
CA ASP A 16 9.54 4.19 4.14
C ASP A 16 9.80 5.63 3.73
N GLY A 17 9.01 6.16 2.80
CA GLY A 17 9.21 7.49 2.28
C GLY A 17 10.31 7.59 1.25
N HIS A 18 10.93 6.50 0.87
CA HIS A 18 11.97 6.48 -0.15
C HIS A 18 11.35 6.39 -1.54
N PRO A 19 11.79 7.24 -2.49
CA PRO A 19 11.29 7.16 -3.86
C PRO A 19 11.61 5.81 -4.49
N GLN A 20 10.65 5.27 -5.25
CA GLN A 20 10.84 4.03 -5.99
C GLN A 20 10.39 4.22 -7.42
N THR A 21 11.18 3.71 -8.35
CA THR A 21 10.82 3.74 -9.76
C THR A 21 9.69 2.75 -10.02
N PHE A 22 9.08 2.88 -11.20
CA PHE A 22 8.03 1.95 -11.62
C PHE A 22 8.51 0.50 -11.52
N ARG A 23 9.72 0.25 -11.98
CA ARG A 23 10.29 -1.09 -11.97
C ARG A 23 10.47 -1.64 -10.56
N LEU A 24 10.97 -0.80 -9.65
CA LEU A 24 11.14 -1.20 -8.26
C LEU A 24 9.80 -1.49 -7.60
N LEU A 25 8.78 -0.69 -7.90
CA LEU A 25 7.44 -0.93 -7.39
C LEU A 25 6.88 -2.25 -7.92
N GLN A 26 7.09 -2.53 -9.20
CA GLN A 26 6.64 -3.78 -9.79
C GLN A 26 7.28 -4.98 -9.11
N ASP A 27 8.57 -4.89 -8.84
CA ASP A 27 9.28 -5.96 -8.14
C ASP A 27 8.80 -6.11 -6.70
N SER A 28 8.55 -4.99 -6.01
CA SER A 28 8.12 -5.00 -4.62
C SER A 28 6.71 -5.57 -4.47
N VAL A 29 5.82 -5.20 -5.38
CA VAL A 29 4.44 -5.69 -5.32
C VAL A 29 4.37 -7.17 -5.70
N GLY A 30 5.14 -7.55 -6.73
CA GLY A 30 5.20 -8.94 -7.17
C GLY A 30 3.93 -9.41 -7.87
N GLY A 31 4.08 -10.16 -8.94
CA GLY A 31 2.94 -10.79 -9.60
C GLY A 31 1.95 -9.84 -10.25
N ILE A 32 2.30 -8.58 -10.43
CA ILE A 32 1.43 -7.59 -11.04
C ILE A 32 1.93 -7.27 -12.44
N THR A 33 1.00 -7.14 -13.39
CA THR A 33 1.37 -6.75 -14.75
C THR A 33 1.66 -5.26 -14.81
N PRO A 34 2.51 -4.81 -15.77
CA PRO A 34 2.79 -3.38 -15.90
C PRO A 34 1.54 -2.53 -16.11
N ASN A 35 0.58 -3.02 -16.89
CA ASN A 35 -0.66 -2.28 -17.12
C ASN A 35 -1.46 -2.09 -15.85
N THR A 36 -1.58 -3.15 -15.06
CA THR A 36 -2.33 -3.09 -13.79
C THR A 36 -1.63 -2.14 -12.82
N LEU A 37 -0.32 -2.25 -12.71
CA LEU A 37 0.44 -1.37 -11.82
C LEU A 37 0.28 0.09 -12.24
N ASN A 38 0.39 0.38 -13.52
CA ASN A 38 0.22 1.74 -14.03
C ASN A 38 -1.17 2.29 -13.70
N THR A 39 -2.20 1.47 -13.85
CA THR A 39 -3.57 1.86 -13.53
C THR A 39 -3.72 2.16 -12.04
N ARG A 40 -3.18 1.30 -11.19
CA ARG A 40 -3.25 1.52 -9.73
C ARG A 40 -2.50 2.77 -9.32
N ILE A 41 -1.31 2.99 -9.88
CA ILE A 41 -0.53 4.20 -9.60
C ILE A 41 -1.30 5.45 -10.01
N LYS A 42 -1.90 5.41 -11.19
CA LYS A 42 -2.68 6.56 -11.68
C LYS A 42 -3.84 6.86 -10.74
N GLU A 43 -4.56 5.83 -10.31
CA GLU A 43 -5.68 6.01 -9.39
C GLU A 43 -5.21 6.60 -8.05
N LEU A 44 -4.10 6.11 -7.53
CA LEU A 44 -3.57 6.62 -6.26
C LEU A 44 -3.12 8.07 -6.38
N ARG A 45 -2.53 8.44 -7.52
CA ARG A 45 -2.13 9.82 -7.76
C ARG A 45 -3.36 10.74 -7.87
N GLU A 46 -4.40 10.29 -8.56
CA GLU A 46 -5.63 11.06 -8.67
C GLU A 46 -6.31 11.24 -7.33
N ALA A 47 -6.18 10.26 -6.45
CA ALA A 47 -6.72 10.34 -5.09
C ALA A 47 -5.85 11.18 -4.16
N GLY A 48 -4.68 11.64 -4.61
CA GLY A 48 -3.79 12.44 -3.80
C GLY A 48 -2.97 11.64 -2.80
N LEU A 49 -2.85 10.33 -3.00
CA LEU A 49 -2.11 9.45 -2.09
C LEU A 49 -0.69 9.19 -2.54
N LEU A 50 -0.42 9.34 -3.83
CA LEU A 50 0.91 9.15 -4.41
C LEU A 50 1.35 10.39 -5.15
N ASP A 51 2.66 10.59 -5.21
CA ASP A 51 3.27 11.65 -5.96
C ASP A 51 4.38 11.09 -6.84
N HIS A 52 4.67 11.75 -7.95
CA HIS A 52 5.71 11.30 -8.88
C HIS A 52 6.74 12.41 -9.04
N GLY A 53 7.91 12.20 -8.48
CA GLY A 53 9.02 13.14 -8.58
C GLY A 53 10.11 12.63 -9.49
N ASN A 54 11.23 13.36 -9.50
CA ASN A 54 12.39 13.03 -10.35
C ASN A 54 13.02 11.69 -9.96
N ASP A 55 12.94 11.33 -8.69
CA ASP A 55 13.57 10.12 -8.17
C ASP A 55 12.63 8.91 -8.19
N GLY A 56 11.38 9.12 -8.57
CA GLY A 56 10.40 8.04 -8.63
C GLY A 56 9.12 8.40 -7.89
N TYR A 57 8.36 7.38 -7.53
CA TYR A 57 7.09 7.56 -6.86
C TYR A 57 7.29 7.61 -5.35
N THR A 58 6.56 8.49 -4.69
CA THR A 58 6.58 8.60 -3.23
C THR A 58 5.15 8.70 -2.73
N VAL A 59 4.95 8.34 -1.46
CA VAL A 59 3.66 8.52 -0.81
C VAL A 59 3.53 9.96 -0.35
N THR A 60 2.34 10.54 -0.51
CA THR A 60 2.05 11.89 0.00
C THR A 60 1.78 11.83 1.50
N ALA A 61 1.64 13.01 2.13
CA ALA A 61 1.25 13.06 3.54
C ALA A 61 -0.07 12.33 3.78
N SER A 62 -1.03 12.48 2.87
CA SER A 62 -2.32 11.79 2.96
C SER A 62 -2.13 10.28 2.82
N GLY A 63 -1.28 9.84 1.90
CA GLY A 63 -0.98 8.42 1.73
C GLY A 63 -0.29 7.82 2.94
N ALA A 64 0.64 8.56 3.53
CA ALA A 64 1.32 8.12 4.74
C ALA A 64 0.35 8.00 5.91
N ASP A 65 -0.57 8.93 6.04
CA ASP A 65 -1.59 8.89 7.09
C ASP A 65 -2.51 7.69 6.90
N LEU A 66 -2.91 7.41 5.66
CA LEU A 66 -3.72 6.25 5.36
C LEU A 66 -3.01 4.95 5.75
N LEU A 67 -1.72 4.84 5.41
CA LEU A 67 -0.92 3.67 5.75
C LEU A 67 -0.85 3.48 7.26
N LYS A 68 -0.66 4.56 8.01
CA LYS A 68 -0.61 4.51 9.46
C LYS A 68 -1.93 3.99 10.03
N ARG A 69 -3.04 4.49 9.52
CA ARG A 69 -4.37 4.07 9.98
C ARG A 69 -4.63 2.60 9.66
N LEU A 70 -4.26 2.17 8.46
CA LEU A 70 -4.41 0.78 8.05
C LEU A 70 -3.57 -0.15 8.90
N ASN A 71 -2.35 0.26 9.23
CA ASN A 71 -1.48 -0.51 10.10
C ASN A 71 -2.10 -0.68 11.49
N ASP A 72 -2.67 0.38 12.04
CA ASP A 72 -3.33 0.34 13.34
C ASP A 72 -4.53 -0.61 13.32
N VAL A 73 -5.35 -0.53 12.29
CA VAL A 73 -6.52 -1.41 12.13
C VAL A 73 -6.07 -2.86 12.01
N GLN A 74 -5.04 -3.12 11.23
CA GLN A 74 -4.53 -4.47 11.03
C GLN A 74 -4.00 -5.06 12.34
N ALA A 75 -3.29 -4.26 13.11
CA ALA A 75 -2.78 -4.69 14.42
C ALA A 75 -3.92 -5.03 15.37
N PHE A 76 -4.97 -4.20 15.38
CA PHE A 76 -6.15 -4.45 16.19
C PHE A 76 -6.83 -5.76 15.76
N ALA A 77 -7.05 -5.94 14.46
CA ALA A 77 -7.71 -7.12 13.93
C ALA A 77 -6.94 -8.40 14.27
N THR A 78 -5.62 -8.35 14.16
CA THR A 78 -4.77 -9.50 14.50
C THR A 78 -4.93 -9.88 15.97
N ARG A 79 -4.90 -8.91 16.86
CA ARG A 79 -5.07 -9.16 18.30
C ARG A 79 -6.45 -9.69 18.62
N TRP A 80 -7.46 -9.16 17.96
CA TRP A 80 -8.84 -9.56 18.17
C TRP A 80 -9.06 -11.02 17.75
N VAL A 81 -8.55 -11.39 16.57
CA VAL A 81 -8.65 -12.76 16.07
C VAL A 81 -7.91 -13.73 16.98
N ALA A 82 -6.72 -13.38 17.43
CA ALA A 82 -5.96 -14.20 18.35
C ALA A 82 -6.71 -14.41 19.67
N GLY A 83 -7.32 -13.35 20.18
CA GLY A 83 -8.13 -13.44 21.39
C GLY A 83 -9.33 -14.37 21.23
N ARG A 84 -10.01 -14.29 20.11
CA ARG A 84 -11.15 -15.16 19.84
C ARG A 84 -10.71 -16.62 19.72
N ALA A 85 -9.61 -16.86 19.03
CA ALA A 85 -9.08 -18.21 18.89
C ALA A 85 -8.80 -18.84 20.25
N LYS A 86 -8.21 -18.07 21.17
CA LYS A 86 -7.95 -18.54 22.52
C LYS A 86 -9.22 -18.86 23.28
N LYS A 87 -10.25 -18.02 23.12
CA LYS A 87 -11.52 -18.27 23.80
C LYS A 87 -12.23 -19.52 23.30
N GLN A 88 -12.06 -19.82 22.02
CA GLN A 88 -12.68 -20.98 21.43
C GLN A 88 -11.92 -22.27 21.72
N ALA A 89 -10.66 -22.14 22.01
CA ALA A 89 -9.85 -23.29 22.38
C ALA A 89 -10.08 -23.66 23.83
#